data_255667b7a8457322b4feca60650b72b4
#
_entry.id   255667b7a8457322b4feca60650b72b4
#
_cell.length_a   1.000
_cell.length_b   1.000
_cell.length_c   1.000
_cell.angle_alpha   90.00
_cell.angle_beta   90.00
_cell.angle_gamma   90.00
#
_symmetry.space_group_name_H-M   'P 1'
#
loop_
_entity.id
_entity.type
_entity.pdbx_description
1 polymer ?
#
loop_
_entity_poly.entity_id
_entity_poly.type
_entity_poly.pdbx_seq_one_letter_code
_entity_poly.pdbx_strand_id
1 'polypeptide(L)'
;MSMSGKITEFVKEPKSYKMSAKTILLCICMIGTIATNGQKLQDKDFEKFAKASLPQLKELLAIPNDAHDHADMERNIKWCEQHFKKRGFTTKRLETPAVPLLLGERKSKNANAQTVLIYLQIDGQPVDPNHWYQDNPYEAVLKEKTADGDWQAIKWDRLFTEPMDREWRIFARSTADSKGAVNMFLTAIDMIGVEGVEPNFNMKVIMDFEEELGSPNLPKAVTDYKDALSADMLVIFDGPRHITNRPTLTFGARGIATVTLKVFGPYFPQHSGHYGNYIPNPAVRLSQLIASMKDENGRVTIPGFYDGITISEEVKTILKSVPDDEKVINYKMGIASTDSVATTYQESLQYPSLNVRGMLSGWVGDEVRTIVPSSATAEIDVRLVIESDPNRLLDLIKQHIISEGYHVIDGTPTTRERATHPKICQFTSEISYLAFRTEFDTSIGVWLDKALSKAFGETPIKQRTSGGSIPISPFVNQLGIPAVTVPTVNRDNNQHSPNENIRLGNYIDGIKTIYSILKEPLK
;
A
#
# COMPACT_ATOMS: atom_id res chain seq x y z
N MET A 1 58.19 20.42 -2.76
CA MET A 1 57.84 21.20 -1.56
C MET A 1 56.44 20.77 -1.16
N SER A 2 56.36 20.07 -0.05
CA SER A 2 55.18 19.47 0.56
C SER A 2 54.45 20.54 1.36
N MET A 3 53.12 20.63 1.24
CA MET A 3 52.26 21.22 2.28
C MET A 3 51.05 20.31 2.51
N SER A 4 51.13 19.55 3.58
CA SER A 4 50.00 18.81 4.16
C SER A 4 49.17 19.78 5.02
N GLY A 5 47.93 20.00 4.64
CA GLY A 5 46.94 20.69 5.46
C GLY A 5 45.99 19.68 6.08
N LYS A 6 46.04 19.52 7.40
CA LYS A 6 45.11 18.73 8.18
C LYS A 6 43.74 19.45 8.22
N ILE A 7 42.71 18.80 7.71
CA ILE A 7 41.31 19.18 7.95
C ILE A 7 40.84 18.43 9.17
N THR A 8 40.62 19.16 10.26
CA THR A 8 39.99 18.67 11.49
C THR A 8 38.47 18.81 11.31
N GLU A 9 37.79 17.68 11.12
CA GLU A 9 36.31 17.63 11.16
C GLU A 9 35.81 17.88 12.58
N PHE A 10 35.04 18.95 12.73
CA PHE A 10 34.22 19.19 13.91
C PHE A 10 32.90 18.41 13.78
N VAL A 11 32.83 17.23 14.34
CA VAL A 11 31.57 16.53 14.56
C VAL A 11 30.82 17.26 15.67
N LYS A 12 29.80 18.02 15.34
CA LYS A 12 28.84 18.57 16.31
C LYS A 12 27.88 17.47 16.74
N GLU A 13 27.97 17.04 18.00
CA GLU A 13 26.97 16.19 18.62
C GLU A 13 25.58 16.85 18.58
N PRO A 14 24.49 16.08 18.30
CA PRO A 14 23.14 16.61 18.30
C PRO A 14 22.73 16.97 19.74
N LYS A 15 22.27 18.21 19.93
CA LYS A 15 21.71 18.68 21.20
C LYS A 15 20.47 17.86 21.55
N SER A 16 20.59 16.98 22.54
CA SER A 16 19.43 16.27 23.11
C SER A 16 18.51 17.30 23.81
N TYR A 17 17.33 17.50 23.26
CA TYR A 17 16.26 18.24 23.93
C TYR A 17 15.67 17.34 25.03
N LYS A 18 16.18 17.51 26.26
CA LYS A 18 15.55 16.95 27.46
C LYS A 18 14.30 17.77 27.79
N MET A 19 13.13 17.29 27.42
CA MET A 19 11.87 17.80 27.98
C MET A 19 11.89 17.59 29.50
N SER A 20 11.57 18.64 30.26
CA SER A 20 11.56 18.56 31.72
C SER A 20 10.48 17.60 32.20
N ALA A 21 10.77 16.82 33.24
CA ALA A 21 9.82 15.90 33.89
C ALA A 21 8.50 16.60 34.29
N LYS A 22 8.51 17.94 34.48
CA LYS A 22 7.31 18.74 34.73
C LYS A 22 6.35 18.81 33.53
N THR A 23 6.85 18.82 32.30
CA THR A 23 5.99 18.88 31.09
C THR A 23 5.32 17.53 30.85
N ILE A 24 6.02 16.42 31.12
CA ILE A 24 5.46 15.06 31.05
C ILE A 24 4.41 14.84 32.14
N LEU A 25 4.67 15.34 33.35
CA LEU A 25 3.72 15.23 34.47
C LEU A 25 2.46 16.10 34.26
N LEU A 26 2.58 17.27 33.59
CA LEU A 26 1.44 18.12 33.26
C LEU A 26 0.53 17.48 32.21
N CYS A 27 1.08 16.76 31.23
CA CYS A 27 0.29 15.99 30.25
C CYS A 27 -0.45 14.82 30.91
N ILE A 28 0.17 14.10 31.86
CA ILE A 28 -0.46 13.00 32.59
C ILE A 28 -1.53 13.51 33.57
N CYS A 29 -1.33 14.65 34.23
CA CYS A 29 -2.33 15.23 35.15
C CYS A 29 -3.56 15.82 34.42
N MET A 30 -3.42 16.28 33.17
CA MET A 30 -4.59 16.74 32.37
C MET A 30 -5.45 15.60 31.84
N ILE A 31 -4.93 14.37 31.76
CA ILE A 31 -5.67 13.19 31.34
C ILE A 31 -6.52 12.60 32.48
N GLY A 32 -6.11 12.79 33.73
CA GLY A 32 -6.77 12.19 34.92
C GLY A 32 -8.16 12.71 35.26
N THR A 33 -8.69 13.74 34.61
CA THR A 33 -10.00 14.32 34.94
C THR A 33 -11.16 13.90 34.02
N ILE A 34 -10.94 13.00 33.05
CA ILE A 34 -11.99 12.52 32.13
C ILE A 34 -12.71 11.24 32.64
N ALA A 35 -12.17 10.55 33.64
CA ALA A 35 -12.51 9.18 33.98
C ALA A 35 -13.61 8.98 35.03
N THR A 36 -14.67 9.78 35.10
CA THR A 36 -15.70 9.56 36.14
C THR A 36 -17.16 9.53 35.72
N ASN A 37 -17.51 9.51 34.43
CA ASN A 37 -18.93 9.32 34.10
C ASN A 37 -19.09 8.81 32.67
N GLY A 38 -19.23 7.59 32.38
CA GLY A 38 -19.69 6.95 31.14
C GLY A 38 -20.04 7.84 29.91
N GLN A 39 -19.45 9.02 29.83
CA GLN A 39 -19.72 10.05 28.85
C GLN A 39 -19.04 9.69 27.54
N LYS A 40 -19.82 9.59 26.47
CA LYS A 40 -19.31 9.32 25.13
C LYS A 40 -18.28 10.40 24.75
N LEU A 41 -17.06 10.00 24.33
CA LEU A 41 -16.04 10.92 23.87
C LEU A 41 -16.54 11.75 22.68
N GLN A 42 -16.20 13.04 22.69
CA GLN A 42 -16.54 14.00 21.65
C GLN A 42 -15.33 14.25 20.75
N ASP A 43 -15.51 14.87 19.60
CA ASP A 43 -14.43 15.14 18.65
C ASP A 43 -13.25 15.92 19.29
N LYS A 44 -13.55 16.86 20.21
CA LYS A 44 -12.51 17.58 20.99
C LYS A 44 -11.60 16.67 21.83
N ASP A 45 -12.10 15.52 22.26
CA ASP A 45 -11.31 14.57 23.05
C ASP A 45 -10.32 13.84 22.14
N PHE A 46 -10.73 13.46 20.94
CA PHE A 46 -9.83 12.89 19.93
C PHE A 46 -8.73 13.88 19.52
N GLU A 47 -9.06 15.15 19.34
CA GLU A 47 -8.07 16.20 19.09
C GLU A 47 -7.05 16.33 20.23
N LYS A 48 -7.50 16.26 21.48
CA LYS A 48 -6.61 16.30 22.65
C LYS A 48 -5.63 15.13 22.66
N PHE A 49 -6.11 13.91 22.43
CA PHE A 49 -5.25 12.74 22.36
C PHE A 49 -4.32 12.78 21.15
N ALA A 50 -4.81 13.22 19.99
CA ALA A 50 -3.98 13.42 18.81
C ALA A 50 -2.82 14.38 19.09
N LYS A 51 -3.10 15.56 19.65
CA LYS A 51 -2.06 16.54 20.04
C LYS A 51 -1.05 15.93 21.02
N ALA A 52 -1.53 15.18 22.01
CA ALA A 52 -0.68 14.53 23.01
C ALA A 52 0.24 13.45 22.42
N SER A 53 -0.18 12.79 21.32
CA SER A 53 0.58 11.73 20.65
C SER A 53 1.60 12.23 19.62
N LEU A 54 1.54 13.50 19.21
CA LEU A 54 2.45 14.07 18.18
C LEU A 54 3.94 13.98 18.55
N PRO A 55 4.38 14.17 19.82
CA PRO A 55 5.79 13.96 20.17
C PRO A 55 6.26 12.54 19.88
N GLN A 56 5.43 11.52 20.17
CA GLN A 56 5.72 10.12 19.86
C GLN A 56 5.75 9.87 18.36
N LEU A 57 4.83 10.47 17.59
CA LEU A 57 4.85 10.39 16.13
C LEU A 57 6.14 10.99 15.56
N LYS A 58 6.55 12.16 16.04
CA LYS A 58 7.82 12.80 15.61
C LYS A 58 9.04 11.94 15.92
N GLU A 59 9.09 11.32 17.10
CA GLU A 59 10.14 10.38 17.46
C GLU A 59 10.20 9.19 16.50
N LEU A 60 9.05 8.59 16.18
CA LEU A 60 8.97 7.46 15.24
C LEU A 60 9.37 7.85 13.82
N LEU A 61 8.90 9.01 13.33
CA LEU A 61 9.22 9.49 11.99
C LEU A 61 10.71 9.81 11.82
N ALA A 62 11.38 10.24 12.89
CA ALA A 62 12.81 10.54 12.87
C ALA A 62 13.73 9.32 12.71
N ILE A 63 13.21 8.11 12.86
CA ILE A 63 13.95 6.88 12.56
C ILE A 63 13.80 6.60 11.07
N PRO A 64 14.87 6.63 10.25
CA PRO A 64 14.78 6.21 8.85
C PRO A 64 14.24 4.77 8.73
N ASN A 65 13.59 4.47 7.62
CA ASN A 65 12.86 3.20 7.48
C ASN A 65 12.84 2.65 6.04
N ASP A 66 13.91 2.86 5.30
CA ASP A 66 14.14 2.11 4.06
C ASP A 66 14.48 0.66 4.43
N ALA A 67 13.70 -0.29 3.96
CA ALA A 67 13.86 -1.72 4.30
C ALA A 67 15.18 -2.32 3.77
N HIS A 68 15.87 -1.67 2.83
CA HIS A 68 17.21 -2.06 2.42
C HIS A 68 18.27 -1.79 3.51
N ASP A 69 17.99 -0.91 4.48
CA ASP A 69 18.88 -0.68 5.63
C ASP A 69 18.40 -1.45 6.86
N HIS A 70 18.96 -2.63 7.06
CA HIS A 70 18.62 -3.50 8.18
C HIS A 70 18.93 -2.89 9.56
N ALA A 71 19.88 -1.95 9.65
CA ALA A 71 20.19 -1.28 10.92
C ALA A 71 19.06 -0.30 11.30
N ASP A 72 18.51 0.38 10.32
CA ASP A 72 17.35 1.24 10.51
C ASP A 72 16.10 0.42 10.84
N MET A 73 15.90 -0.72 10.19
CA MET A 73 14.81 -1.64 10.53
C MET A 73 14.94 -2.13 11.97
N GLU A 74 16.11 -2.54 12.43
CA GLU A 74 16.32 -2.94 13.82
C GLU A 74 16.00 -1.84 14.83
N ARG A 75 16.27 -0.57 14.50
CA ARG A 75 15.86 0.58 15.33
C ARG A 75 14.34 0.72 15.40
N ASN A 76 13.66 0.58 14.27
CA ASN A 76 12.20 0.61 14.20
C ASN A 76 11.56 -0.55 14.97
N ILE A 77 12.09 -1.78 14.84
CA ILE A 77 11.63 -2.96 15.60
C ILE A 77 11.75 -2.71 17.10
N LYS A 78 12.91 -2.25 17.59
CA LYS A 78 13.14 -1.96 19.01
C LYS A 78 12.18 -0.89 19.53
N TRP A 79 11.94 0.15 18.76
CA TRP A 79 10.97 1.19 19.09
C TRP A 79 9.58 0.58 19.26
N CYS A 80 9.14 -0.24 18.31
CA CYS A 80 7.85 -0.92 18.37
C CYS A 80 7.75 -1.85 19.59
N GLU A 81 8.73 -2.71 19.81
CA GLU A 81 8.76 -3.60 20.98
C GLU A 81 8.58 -2.82 22.29
N GLN A 82 9.30 -1.70 22.45
CA GLN A 82 9.21 -0.86 23.63
C GLN A 82 7.82 -0.26 23.80
N HIS A 83 7.24 0.28 22.72
CA HIS A 83 5.95 0.98 22.79
C HIS A 83 4.76 0.04 22.95
N PHE A 84 4.83 -1.17 22.37
CA PHE A 84 3.83 -2.22 22.59
C PHE A 84 3.90 -2.78 24.01
N LYS A 85 5.11 -3.07 24.53
CA LYS A 85 5.29 -3.55 25.90
C LYS A 85 4.76 -2.57 26.95
N LYS A 86 4.98 -1.27 26.77
CA LYS A 86 4.42 -0.20 27.64
C LYS A 86 2.89 -0.24 27.72
N ARG A 87 2.20 -0.82 26.71
CA ARG A 87 0.74 -0.91 26.61
C ARG A 87 0.18 -2.30 26.90
N GLY A 88 0.98 -3.14 27.56
CA GLY A 88 0.55 -4.46 28.01
C GLY A 88 0.57 -5.56 26.96
N PHE A 89 1.22 -5.33 25.82
CA PHE A 89 1.46 -6.40 24.85
C PHE A 89 2.70 -7.20 25.23
N THR A 90 2.65 -8.52 25.08
CA THR A 90 3.84 -9.35 24.94
C THR A 90 4.31 -9.28 23.50
N THR A 91 5.62 -9.26 23.26
CA THR A 91 6.17 -9.17 21.91
C THR A 91 7.08 -10.36 21.61
N LYS A 92 7.04 -10.84 20.37
CA LYS A 92 7.87 -11.93 19.86
C LYS A 92 8.32 -11.60 18.44
N ARG A 93 9.60 -11.74 18.14
CA ARG A 93 10.10 -11.68 16.78
C ARG A 93 9.83 -13.02 16.10
N LEU A 94 9.32 -12.96 14.89
CA LEU A 94 9.16 -14.10 14.00
C LEU A 94 10.26 -13.99 12.96
N GLU A 95 11.29 -14.79 13.12
CA GLU A 95 12.51 -14.73 12.31
C GLU A 95 12.24 -15.07 10.85
N THR A 96 12.84 -14.31 9.96
CA THR A 96 12.84 -14.51 8.51
C THR A 96 14.28 -14.51 7.99
N PRO A 97 14.54 -14.87 6.72
CA PRO A 97 15.88 -14.77 6.16
C PRO A 97 16.45 -13.35 6.10
N ALA A 98 15.63 -12.30 6.17
CA ALA A 98 16.06 -10.91 6.12
C ALA A 98 15.61 -10.14 7.38
N VAL A 99 14.52 -9.39 7.33
CA VAL A 99 14.02 -8.61 8.47
C VAL A 99 12.92 -9.39 9.18
N PRO A 100 12.99 -9.63 10.51
CA PRO A 100 11.97 -10.38 11.23
C PRO A 100 10.65 -9.58 11.30
N LEU A 101 9.51 -10.30 11.27
CA LEU A 101 8.23 -9.72 11.64
C LEU A 101 8.16 -9.57 13.17
N LEU A 102 7.36 -8.62 13.65
CA LEU A 102 7.11 -8.46 15.09
C LEU A 102 5.66 -8.79 15.42
N LEU A 103 5.45 -9.82 16.22
CA LEU A 103 4.15 -10.19 16.77
C LEU A 103 3.97 -9.60 18.16
N GLY A 104 2.94 -8.77 18.34
CA GLY A 104 2.46 -8.30 19.63
C GLY A 104 1.17 -9.01 20.02
N GLU A 105 1.03 -9.44 21.28
CA GLU A 105 -0.19 -10.11 21.76
C GLU A 105 -0.70 -9.47 23.05
N ARG A 106 -2.01 -9.21 23.09
CA ARG A 106 -2.74 -8.79 24.29
C ARG A 106 -4.03 -9.59 24.41
N LYS A 107 -4.15 -10.40 25.45
CA LYS A 107 -5.30 -11.28 25.66
C LYS A 107 -6.46 -10.54 26.32
N SER A 108 -7.67 -10.86 25.91
CA SER A 108 -8.90 -10.50 26.61
C SER A 108 -9.03 -11.26 27.93
N LYS A 109 -9.77 -10.71 28.86
CA LYS A 109 -10.15 -11.41 30.10
C LYS A 109 -11.15 -12.54 29.88
N ASN A 110 -11.82 -12.55 28.72
CA ASN A 110 -12.73 -13.63 28.33
C ASN A 110 -11.93 -14.79 27.73
N ALA A 111 -11.95 -15.95 28.38
CA ALA A 111 -11.23 -17.13 27.92
C ALA A 111 -11.69 -17.67 26.55
N ASN A 112 -12.95 -17.39 26.17
CA ASN A 112 -13.57 -17.81 24.91
C ASN A 112 -13.58 -16.67 23.87
N ALA A 113 -12.77 -15.63 24.07
CA ALA A 113 -12.75 -14.49 23.15
C ALA A 113 -12.18 -14.90 21.79
N GLN A 114 -12.84 -14.43 20.72
CA GLN A 114 -12.28 -14.48 19.37
C GLN A 114 -10.96 -13.71 19.33
N THR A 115 -10.11 -14.03 18.37
CA THR A 115 -8.82 -13.38 18.15
C THR A 115 -8.86 -12.55 16.88
N VAL A 116 -8.58 -11.27 17.01
CA VAL A 116 -8.40 -10.36 15.88
C VAL A 116 -6.91 -10.18 15.62
N LEU A 117 -6.47 -10.54 14.43
CA LEU A 117 -5.14 -10.20 13.92
C LEU A 117 -5.22 -8.80 13.31
N ILE A 118 -4.30 -7.94 13.69
CA ILE A 118 -4.19 -6.56 13.20
C ILE A 118 -2.87 -6.45 12.45
N TYR A 119 -2.91 -6.07 11.18
CA TYR A 119 -1.73 -5.83 10.36
C TYR A 119 -1.37 -4.35 10.34
N LEU A 120 -0.10 -4.09 10.59
CA LEU A 120 0.55 -2.79 10.49
C LEU A 120 1.89 -2.96 9.77
N GLN A 121 2.35 -1.93 9.09
CA GLN A 121 3.68 -1.87 8.46
C GLN A 121 4.42 -0.62 8.91
N ILE A 122 5.74 -0.62 8.74
CA ILE A 122 6.56 0.47 9.25
C ILE A 122 7.70 0.90 8.32
N ASP A 123 8.09 0.05 7.38
CA ASP A 123 9.03 0.45 6.34
C ASP A 123 8.44 1.52 5.43
N GLY A 124 9.22 2.05 4.55
CA GLY A 124 8.82 3.10 3.63
C GLY A 124 9.74 3.18 2.43
N GLN A 125 9.25 3.79 1.37
CA GLN A 125 10.00 3.98 0.14
C GLN A 125 11.30 4.79 0.37
N PRO A 126 12.38 4.49 -0.37
CA PRO A 126 13.61 5.26 -0.35
C PRO A 126 13.37 6.76 -0.56
N VAL A 127 14.24 7.60 -0.05
CA VAL A 127 14.14 9.05 -0.17
C VAL A 127 15.32 9.63 -0.96
N ASP A 128 15.01 10.60 -1.84
CA ASP A 128 16.00 11.53 -2.40
C ASP A 128 15.72 12.93 -1.80
N PRO A 129 16.53 13.39 -0.84
CA PRO A 129 16.31 14.67 -0.17
C PRO A 129 16.23 15.87 -1.12
N ASN A 130 16.87 15.80 -2.30
CA ASN A 130 16.85 16.91 -3.26
C ASN A 130 15.47 17.22 -3.84
N HIS A 131 14.53 16.28 -3.74
CA HIS A 131 13.17 16.43 -4.24
C HIS A 131 12.15 16.80 -3.15
N TRP A 132 12.61 16.99 -1.88
CA TRP A 132 11.74 17.36 -0.78
C TRP A 132 11.76 18.87 -0.53
N TYR A 133 10.63 19.43 -0.06
CA TYR A 133 10.52 20.82 0.38
C TYR A 133 11.14 21.08 1.76
N GLN A 134 11.86 20.12 2.31
CA GLN A 134 12.54 20.15 3.60
C GLN A 134 13.86 19.41 3.53
N ASP A 135 14.84 19.88 4.29
CA ASP A 135 16.21 19.35 4.22
C ASP A 135 16.32 17.87 4.63
N ASN A 136 15.51 17.47 5.60
CA ASN A 136 15.47 16.07 6.06
C ASN A 136 14.06 15.48 5.89
N PRO A 137 13.88 14.51 4.98
CA PRO A 137 12.61 13.82 4.77
C PRO A 137 12.06 13.09 6.00
N TYR A 138 12.90 12.72 6.96
CA TYR A 138 12.54 12.04 8.20
C TYR A 138 12.27 13.01 9.36
N GLU A 139 12.47 14.31 9.19
CA GLU A 139 12.08 15.32 10.16
C GLU A 139 10.63 15.75 9.91
N ALA A 140 9.75 15.52 10.88
CA ALA A 140 8.35 15.92 10.76
C ALA A 140 8.19 17.44 10.77
N VAL A 141 7.63 18.00 9.70
CA VAL A 141 7.35 19.43 9.56
C VAL A 141 5.85 19.67 9.44
N LEU A 142 5.31 20.52 10.30
CA LEU A 142 3.92 20.95 10.20
C LEU A 142 3.81 22.08 9.19
N LYS A 143 2.88 21.95 8.22
CA LYS A 143 2.68 22.95 7.18
C LYS A 143 1.20 23.30 7.02
N GLU A 144 0.94 24.55 6.61
CA GLU A 144 -0.35 25.02 6.15
C GLU A 144 -0.30 25.35 4.66
N LYS A 145 -1.45 25.32 4.01
CA LYS A 145 -1.57 25.70 2.60
C LYS A 145 -1.78 27.20 2.49
N THR A 146 -0.97 27.89 1.68
CA THR A 146 -1.12 29.34 1.43
C THR A 146 -2.28 29.62 0.49
N ALA A 147 -2.68 30.89 0.37
CA ALA A 147 -3.71 31.30 -0.58
C ALA A 147 -3.35 30.99 -2.05
N ASP A 148 -2.05 30.99 -2.37
CA ASP A 148 -1.53 30.67 -3.71
C ASP A 148 -1.45 29.16 -3.97
N GLY A 149 -1.74 28.34 -2.96
CA GLY A 149 -1.76 26.89 -3.05
C GLY A 149 -0.48 26.18 -2.65
N ASP A 150 0.56 26.92 -2.25
CA ASP A 150 1.83 26.39 -1.80
C ASP A 150 1.79 25.93 -0.34
N TRP A 151 2.78 25.13 0.09
CA TRP A 151 2.91 24.65 1.46
C TRP A 151 3.95 25.44 2.22
N GLN A 152 3.53 26.10 3.29
CA GLN A 152 4.38 26.89 4.19
C GLN A 152 4.54 26.19 5.54
N ALA A 153 5.78 26.06 6.02
CA ALA A 153 6.07 25.54 7.35
C ALA A 153 5.54 26.48 8.44
N ILE A 154 4.89 25.90 9.44
CA ILE A 154 4.38 26.62 10.61
C ILE A 154 4.93 26.01 11.89
N LYS A 155 4.97 26.81 12.95
CA LYS A 155 5.46 26.37 14.25
C LYS A 155 4.49 25.38 14.88
N TRP A 156 5.01 24.32 15.48
CA TRP A 156 4.23 23.32 16.21
C TRP A 156 3.42 23.89 17.37
N ASP A 157 3.87 25.01 17.97
CA ASP A 157 3.18 25.69 19.07
C ASP A 157 1.79 26.17 18.67
N ARG A 158 1.55 26.46 17.40
CA ARG A 158 0.23 26.88 16.90
C ARG A 158 -0.87 25.84 17.17
N LEU A 159 -0.52 24.54 17.22
CA LEU A 159 -1.47 23.49 17.60
C LEU A 159 -2.06 23.65 19.01
N PHE A 160 -1.37 24.37 19.88
CA PHE A 160 -1.76 24.55 21.29
C PHE A 160 -2.25 25.96 21.61
N THR A 161 -1.92 26.94 20.79
CA THR A 161 -2.23 28.38 21.01
C THR A 161 -3.38 28.88 20.14
N GLU A 162 -3.72 28.16 19.08
CA GLU A 162 -4.77 28.51 18.12
C GLU A 162 -5.76 27.35 17.97
N PRO A 163 -6.99 27.61 17.47
CA PRO A 163 -7.87 26.54 17.00
C PRO A 163 -7.15 25.72 15.93
N MET A 164 -7.12 24.40 16.10
CA MET A 164 -6.42 23.52 15.17
C MET A 164 -7.18 23.47 13.84
N ASP A 165 -6.50 23.84 12.76
CA ASP A 165 -7.02 23.62 11.42
C ASP A 165 -6.80 22.15 11.03
N ARG A 166 -7.88 21.46 10.70
CA ARG A 166 -7.86 20.06 10.30
C ARG A 166 -7.19 19.84 8.93
N GLU A 167 -7.02 20.90 8.12
CA GLU A 167 -6.35 20.86 6.82
C GLU A 167 -4.82 21.02 6.92
N TRP A 168 -4.29 21.45 8.06
CA TRP A 168 -2.84 21.43 8.26
C TRP A 168 -2.30 20.03 8.08
N ARG A 169 -1.06 19.91 7.61
CA ARG A 169 -0.46 18.62 7.31
C ARG A 169 0.91 18.44 7.94
N ILE A 170 1.18 17.21 8.34
CA ILE A 170 2.51 16.79 8.79
C ILE A 170 3.21 16.17 7.58
N PHE A 171 4.35 16.74 7.21
CA PHE A 171 5.20 16.27 6.12
C PHE A 171 6.39 15.50 6.69
N ALA A 172 6.51 14.26 6.33
CA ALA A 172 7.68 13.40 6.53
C ALA A 172 7.48 12.08 5.77
N ARG A 173 8.56 11.36 5.47
CA ARG A 173 8.48 9.99 4.94
C ARG A 173 7.74 9.09 5.93
N SER A 174 6.87 8.24 5.39
CA SER A 174 6.01 7.27 6.11
C SER A 174 5.05 7.89 7.13
N THR A 175 4.80 9.19 7.01
CA THR A 175 3.78 9.82 7.86
C THR A 175 2.36 9.35 7.52
N ALA A 176 2.13 8.96 6.26
CA ALA A 176 0.89 8.36 5.77
C ALA A 176 1.04 6.84 5.56
N ASP A 177 2.18 6.39 5.07
CA ASP A 177 2.46 5.03 4.66
C ASP A 177 3.72 4.48 5.36
N SER A 178 3.61 3.87 6.59
CA SER A 178 2.40 3.78 7.44
C SER A 178 2.71 4.04 8.92
N LYS A 179 3.82 4.74 9.27
CA LYS A 179 4.14 5.09 10.68
C LYS A 179 3.02 5.88 11.36
N GLY A 180 2.28 6.70 10.58
CA GLY A 180 1.10 7.39 11.08
C GLY A 180 0.05 6.42 11.63
N ALA A 181 -0.28 5.36 10.89
CA ALA A 181 -1.24 4.34 11.30
C ALA A 181 -0.79 3.60 12.58
N VAL A 182 0.51 3.29 12.70
CA VAL A 182 1.10 2.71 13.92
C VAL A 182 0.88 3.63 15.12
N ASN A 183 1.16 4.92 14.96
CA ASN A 183 0.98 5.87 16.06
C ASN A 183 -0.50 6.12 16.41
N MET A 184 -1.39 6.11 15.41
CA MET A 184 -2.85 6.16 15.63
C MET A 184 -3.32 4.95 16.44
N PHE A 185 -2.83 3.74 16.12
CA PHE A 185 -3.16 2.52 16.85
C PHE A 185 -2.71 2.59 18.30
N LEU A 186 -1.46 2.97 18.55
CA LEU A 186 -0.92 3.12 19.90
C LEU A 186 -1.69 4.17 20.72
N THR A 187 -2.09 5.28 20.07
CA THR A 187 -2.91 6.32 20.70
C THR A 187 -4.31 5.80 21.05
N ALA A 188 -4.93 5.02 20.17
CA ALA A 188 -6.24 4.42 20.44
C ALA A 188 -6.17 3.41 21.61
N ILE A 189 -5.08 2.64 21.73
CA ILE A 189 -4.83 1.78 22.88
C ILE A 189 -4.70 2.60 24.18
N ASP A 190 -4.00 3.74 24.17
CA ASP A 190 -3.89 4.63 25.32
C ASP A 190 -5.28 5.18 25.72
N MET A 191 -6.13 5.53 24.74
CA MET A 191 -7.48 6.04 24.99
C MET A 191 -8.37 5.01 25.67
N ILE A 192 -8.42 3.75 25.19
CA ILE A 192 -9.19 2.70 25.84
C ILE A 192 -8.66 2.39 27.24
N GLY A 193 -7.32 2.49 27.45
CA GLY A 193 -6.69 2.33 28.75
C GLY A 193 -7.13 3.41 29.74
N VAL A 194 -7.18 4.68 29.34
CA VAL A 194 -7.66 5.81 30.18
C VAL A 194 -9.13 5.66 30.54
N GLU A 195 -9.98 5.17 29.62
CA GLU A 195 -11.39 4.91 29.92
C GLU A 195 -11.61 3.61 30.74
N GLY A 196 -10.61 2.78 30.92
CA GLY A 196 -10.76 1.48 31.54
C GLY A 196 -11.57 0.48 30.70
N VAL A 197 -11.64 0.69 29.39
CA VAL A 197 -12.33 -0.18 28.44
C VAL A 197 -11.41 -1.33 28.06
N GLU A 198 -11.92 -2.56 28.16
CA GLU A 198 -11.22 -3.75 27.69
C GLU A 198 -11.93 -4.30 26.45
N PRO A 199 -11.26 -4.46 25.31
CA PRO A 199 -11.81 -5.18 24.18
C PRO A 199 -12.25 -6.60 24.56
N ASN A 200 -13.38 -7.04 24.05
CA ASN A 200 -13.92 -8.37 24.36
C ASN A 200 -13.32 -9.48 23.48
N PHE A 201 -12.24 -9.18 22.75
CA PHE A 201 -11.50 -10.07 21.87
C PHE A 201 -9.99 -10.04 22.19
N ASN A 202 -9.31 -11.11 21.83
CA ASN A 202 -7.85 -11.15 21.87
C ASN A 202 -7.27 -10.32 20.72
N MET A 203 -6.25 -9.53 20.99
CA MET A 203 -5.53 -8.78 19.96
C MET A 203 -4.18 -9.45 19.68
N LYS A 204 -3.95 -9.76 18.42
CA LYS A 204 -2.64 -10.02 17.85
C LYS A 204 -2.31 -8.91 16.87
N VAL A 205 -1.14 -8.31 16.99
CA VAL A 205 -0.66 -7.29 16.05
C VAL A 205 0.56 -7.84 15.36
N ILE A 206 0.47 -8.01 14.05
CA ILE A 206 1.62 -8.38 13.23
C ILE A 206 2.14 -7.14 12.52
N MET A 207 3.43 -6.86 12.69
CA MET A 207 4.10 -5.74 12.05
C MET A 207 5.04 -6.25 10.99
N ASP A 208 4.90 -5.72 9.80
CA ASP A 208 5.78 -5.94 8.65
C ASP A 208 6.81 -4.81 8.55
N PHE A 209 8.02 -5.15 8.12
CA PHE A 209 9.13 -4.24 7.96
C PHE A 209 9.76 -4.33 6.56
N GLU A 210 9.12 -5.06 5.64
CA GLU A 210 9.53 -5.24 4.25
C GLU A 210 8.32 -5.14 3.30
N GLU A 211 7.23 -4.45 3.69
CA GLU A 211 6.01 -4.35 2.88
C GLU A 211 6.28 -3.65 1.56
N GLU A 212 7.04 -2.57 1.58
CA GLU A 212 7.41 -1.77 0.42
C GLU A 212 8.35 -2.50 -0.56
N LEU A 213 8.99 -3.57 -0.10
CA LEU A 213 9.73 -4.52 -0.93
C LEU A 213 8.84 -5.68 -1.42
N GLY A 214 7.55 -5.65 -1.10
CA GLY A 214 6.58 -6.67 -1.43
C GLY A 214 6.55 -7.85 -0.47
N SER A 215 7.03 -7.69 0.75
CA SER A 215 7.05 -8.72 1.81
C SER A 215 7.56 -10.10 1.32
N PRO A 216 8.76 -10.20 0.74
CA PRO A 216 9.21 -11.41 0.03
C PRO A 216 9.26 -12.64 0.95
N ASN A 217 9.44 -12.44 2.24
CA ASN A 217 9.54 -13.50 3.24
C ASN A 217 8.20 -13.86 3.90
N LEU A 218 7.16 -13.05 3.70
CA LEU A 218 5.88 -13.21 4.37
C LEU A 218 5.17 -14.54 4.05
N PRO A 219 5.11 -15.03 2.81
CA PRO A 219 4.45 -16.31 2.51
C PRO A 219 5.02 -17.48 3.33
N LYS A 220 6.36 -17.53 3.44
CA LYS A 220 7.03 -18.55 4.23
C LYS A 220 6.83 -18.33 5.73
N ALA A 221 6.93 -17.10 6.21
CA ALA A 221 6.72 -16.76 7.61
C ALA A 221 5.30 -17.14 8.08
N VAL A 222 4.27 -16.87 7.29
CA VAL A 222 2.89 -17.26 7.62
C VAL A 222 2.74 -18.78 7.72
N THR A 223 3.43 -19.54 6.86
CA THR A 223 3.46 -21.00 6.93
C THR A 223 4.18 -21.49 8.20
N ASP A 224 5.39 -20.98 8.44
CA ASP A 224 6.26 -21.45 9.53
C ASP A 224 5.69 -21.09 10.92
N TYR A 225 5.00 -19.97 11.02
CA TYR A 225 4.43 -19.44 12.27
C TYR A 225 2.91 -19.52 12.34
N LYS A 226 2.29 -20.42 11.57
CA LYS A 226 0.83 -20.54 11.44
C LYS A 226 0.11 -20.56 12.79
N ASP A 227 0.61 -21.32 13.74
CA ASP A 227 -0.01 -21.44 15.08
C ASP A 227 0.08 -20.12 15.86
N ALA A 228 1.22 -19.44 15.80
CA ALA A 228 1.41 -18.14 16.45
C ALA A 228 0.51 -17.06 15.83
N LEU A 229 0.29 -17.12 14.52
CA LEU A 229 -0.53 -16.18 13.75
C LEU A 229 -2.01 -16.56 13.71
N SER A 230 -2.40 -17.72 14.23
CA SER A 230 -3.81 -18.19 14.25
C SER A 230 -4.74 -17.12 14.81
N ALA A 231 -5.79 -16.80 14.08
CA ALA A 231 -6.78 -15.78 14.41
C ALA A 231 -8.12 -16.11 13.72
N ASP A 232 -9.19 -15.43 14.10
CA ASP A 232 -10.52 -15.60 13.51
C ASP A 232 -10.75 -14.62 12.35
N MET A 233 -10.03 -13.50 12.34
CA MET A 233 -10.15 -12.45 11.32
C MET A 233 -8.93 -11.54 11.30
N LEU A 234 -8.75 -10.81 10.19
CA LEU A 234 -7.66 -9.86 9.97
C LEU A 234 -8.19 -8.46 9.70
N VAL A 235 -7.76 -7.48 10.48
CA VAL A 235 -7.98 -6.05 10.22
C VAL A 235 -6.67 -5.42 9.78
N ILE A 236 -6.69 -4.69 8.66
CA ILE A 236 -5.52 -4.04 8.08
C ILE A 236 -5.68 -2.54 8.18
N PHE A 237 -4.77 -1.84 8.86
CA PHE A 237 -4.76 -0.39 8.91
C PHE A 237 -3.73 0.15 7.93
N ASP A 238 -4.14 0.25 6.68
CA ASP A 238 -3.30 0.70 5.59
C ASP A 238 -4.09 1.44 4.51
N GLY A 239 -3.38 2.28 3.74
CA GLY A 239 -3.87 2.96 2.56
C GLY A 239 -4.78 4.16 2.82
N PRO A 240 -5.07 4.90 1.74
CA PRO A 240 -5.89 6.09 1.79
C PRO A 240 -7.39 5.77 1.75
N ARG A 241 -8.18 6.58 2.44
CA ARG A 241 -9.64 6.61 2.34
C ARG A 241 -10.08 6.87 0.90
N HIS A 242 -11.37 6.65 0.65
CA HIS A 242 -12.01 7.07 -0.60
C HIS A 242 -11.79 8.57 -0.86
N ILE A 243 -11.82 8.98 -2.13
CA ILE A 243 -11.53 10.37 -2.56
C ILE A 243 -12.43 11.43 -1.87
N THR A 244 -13.61 11.03 -1.41
CA THR A 244 -14.51 11.88 -0.62
C THR A 244 -14.06 12.06 0.83
N ASN A 245 -13.00 11.40 1.25
CA ASN A 245 -12.47 11.36 2.62
C ASN A 245 -13.43 10.79 3.68
N ARG A 246 -14.54 10.18 3.28
CA ARG A 246 -15.47 9.49 4.17
C ARG A 246 -14.84 8.21 4.74
N PRO A 247 -15.31 7.72 5.92
CA PRO A 247 -14.93 6.41 6.43
C PRO A 247 -15.11 5.34 5.36
N THR A 248 -14.10 4.48 5.20
CA THR A 248 -14.06 3.48 4.12
C THR A 248 -13.69 2.12 4.68
N LEU A 249 -14.30 1.07 4.15
CA LEU A 249 -13.95 -0.33 4.37
C LEU A 249 -13.66 -0.97 3.01
N THR A 250 -12.52 -1.61 2.86
CA THR A 250 -12.13 -2.30 1.63
C THR A 250 -12.02 -3.80 1.88
N PHE A 251 -12.83 -4.57 1.17
CA PHE A 251 -13.09 -5.98 1.44
C PHE A 251 -12.22 -6.95 0.64
N GLY A 252 -11.31 -6.44 -0.16
CA GLY A 252 -10.41 -7.26 -0.94
C GLY A 252 -9.37 -6.43 -1.69
N ALA A 253 -8.40 -7.12 -2.26
CA ALA A 253 -7.40 -6.53 -3.14
C ALA A 253 -7.17 -7.42 -4.35
N ARG A 254 -6.87 -6.79 -5.49
CA ARG A 254 -6.47 -7.54 -6.68
C ARG A 254 -5.08 -8.14 -6.46
N GLY A 255 -4.87 -9.33 -7.04
CA GLY A 255 -3.53 -9.88 -7.19
C GLY A 255 -2.78 -9.26 -8.36
N ILE A 256 -1.55 -9.67 -8.54
CA ILE A 256 -0.71 -9.24 -9.66
C ILE A 256 0.19 -10.38 -10.12
N ALA A 257 0.22 -10.59 -11.44
CA ALA A 257 1.26 -11.33 -12.13
C ALA A 257 1.94 -10.41 -13.14
N THR A 258 3.19 -10.71 -13.47
CA THR A 258 3.98 -9.97 -14.45
C THR A 258 4.38 -10.87 -15.61
N VAL A 259 4.49 -10.27 -16.79
CA VAL A 259 4.93 -10.96 -18.00
C VAL A 259 5.93 -10.08 -18.73
N THR A 260 7.10 -10.65 -19.04
CA THR A 260 8.06 -10.06 -19.97
C THR A 260 7.98 -10.79 -21.31
N LEU A 261 7.68 -10.04 -22.36
CA LEU A 261 7.70 -10.52 -23.75
C LEU A 261 8.90 -9.95 -24.48
N LYS A 262 9.73 -10.81 -25.08
CA LYS A 262 10.81 -10.34 -25.94
C LYS A 262 10.73 -10.99 -27.31
N VAL A 263 10.40 -10.20 -28.31
CA VAL A 263 10.36 -10.64 -29.72
C VAL A 263 11.73 -10.43 -30.36
N PHE A 264 12.22 -11.45 -31.06
CA PHE A 264 13.53 -11.45 -31.68
C PHE A 264 13.46 -11.07 -33.18
N GLY A 265 14.40 -10.24 -33.59
CA GLY A 265 14.71 -9.90 -34.99
C GLY A 265 16.04 -10.52 -35.43
N PRO A 266 16.86 -9.83 -36.23
CA PRO A 266 18.17 -10.30 -36.67
C PRO A 266 19.13 -10.47 -35.48
N TYR A 267 20.27 -11.16 -35.69
CA TYR A 267 21.31 -11.31 -34.64
C TYR A 267 21.82 -9.98 -34.11
N PHE A 268 22.00 -9.02 -34.99
CA PHE A 268 22.49 -7.67 -34.71
C PHE A 268 21.59 -6.65 -35.40
N PRO A 269 21.49 -5.42 -34.88
CA PRO A 269 20.82 -4.35 -35.60
C PRO A 269 21.35 -4.20 -37.01
N GLN A 270 20.49 -4.06 -38.00
CA GLN A 270 20.85 -3.95 -39.41
C GLN A 270 20.49 -2.58 -39.95
N HIS A 271 21.29 -2.07 -40.89
CA HIS A 271 20.99 -0.81 -41.52
C HIS A 271 19.64 -0.85 -42.25
N SER A 272 18.67 0.01 -41.85
CA SER A 272 17.29 -0.04 -42.37
C SER A 272 17.20 0.34 -43.85
N GLY A 273 18.09 1.18 -44.35
CA GLY A 273 18.16 1.49 -45.78
C GLY A 273 18.49 0.28 -46.67
N HIS A 274 19.26 -0.67 -46.15
CA HIS A 274 19.58 -1.90 -46.89
C HIS A 274 18.57 -3.03 -46.67
N TYR A 275 18.04 -3.13 -45.44
CA TYR A 275 17.28 -4.32 -45.02
C TYR A 275 15.87 -4.03 -44.50
N GLY A 276 15.42 -2.76 -44.51
CA GLY A 276 14.13 -2.34 -43.92
C GLY A 276 12.89 -3.05 -44.48
N ASN A 277 12.89 -3.36 -45.78
CA ASN A 277 11.82 -4.10 -46.45
C ASN A 277 12.10 -5.61 -46.55
N TYR A 278 13.23 -6.07 -46.05
CA TYR A 278 13.66 -7.47 -46.17
C TYR A 278 13.67 -8.20 -44.85
N ILE A 279 14.19 -7.59 -43.79
CA ILE A 279 14.27 -8.16 -42.44
C ILE A 279 13.02 -7.74 -41.65
N PRO A 280 12.26 -8.68 -41.08
CA PRO A 280 11.13 -8.35 -40.23
C PRO A 280 11.54 -7.54 -39.00
N ASN A 281 10.88 -6.43 -38.76
CA ASN A 281 11.15 -5.55 -37.62
C ASN A 281 10.51 -6.10 -36.34
N PRO A 282 11.27 -6.43 -35.27
CA PRO A 282 10.72 -6.97 -34.02
C PRO A 282 9.83 -5.98 -33.26
N ALA A 283 10.05 -4.67 -33.40
CA ALA A 283 9.18 -3.66 -32.79
C ALA A 283 7.78 -3.70 -33.39
N VAL A 284 7.67 -3.77 -34.71
CA VAL A 284 6.38 -3.89 -35.40
C VAL A 284 5.70 -5.20 -35.02
N ARG A 285 6.43 -6.31 -34.99
CA ARG A 285 5.89 -7.63 -34.60
C ARG A 285 5.37 -7.64 -33.16
N LEU A 286 6.13 -7.06 -32.23
CA LEU A 286 5.70 -6.95 -30.82
C LEU A 286 4.44 -6.07 -30.69
N SER A 287 4.39 -4.95 -31.39
CA SER A 287 3.21 -4.08 -31.40
C SER A 287 1.97 -4.78 -31.94
N GLN A 288 2.11 -5.57 -33.03
CA GLN A 288 1.02 -6.38 -33.57
C GLN A 288 0.56 -7.45 -32.60
N LEU A 289 1.51 -8.11 -31.92
CA LEU A 289 1.20 -9.15 -30.92
C LEU A 289 0.42 -8.55 -29.75
N ILE A 290 0.85 -7.40 -29.22
CA ILE A 290 0.14 -6.71 -28.12
C ILE A 290 -1.24 -6.23 -28.59
N ALA A 291 -1.34 -5.66 -29.79
CA ALA A 291 -2.62 -5.23 -30.36
C ALA A 291 -3.61 -6.38 -30.60
N SER A 292 -3.12 -7.63 -30.79
CA SER A 292 -4.01 -8.78 -30.89
C SER A 292 -4.58 -9.24 -29.54
N MET A 293 -4.01 -8.79 -28.41
CA MET A 293 -4.46 -9.16 -27.07
C MET A 293 -5.56 -8.26 -26.51
N LYS A 294 -5.75 -7.04 -27.06
CA LYS A 294 -6.76 -6.09 -26.60
C LYS A 294 -7.42 -5.41 -27.79
N ASP A 295 -8.71 -5.11 -27.65
CA ASP A 295 -9.44 -4.30 -28.63
C ASP A 295 -9.24 -2.79 -28.38
N GLU A 296 -9.85 -1.97 -29.25
CA GLU A 296 -9.80 -0.52 -29.18
C GLU A 296 -10.52 0.08 -27.95
N ASN A 297 -11.36 -0.71 -27.27
CA ASN A 297 -12.08 -0.35 -26.07
C ASN A 297 -11.36 -0.80 -24.79
N GLY A 298 -10.13 -1.30 -24.90
CA GLY A 298 -9.30 -1.75 -23.79
C GLY A 298 -9.64 -3.15 -23.25
N ARG A 299 -10.63 -3.85 -23.86
CA ARG A 299 -11.03 -5.18 -23.44
C ARG A 299 -10.02 -6.22 -23.94
N VAL A 300 -9.62 -7.16 -23.08
CA VAL A 300 -8.75 -8.27 -23.48
C VAL A 300 -9.52 -9.25 -24.37
N THR A 301 -8.98 -9.54 -25.55
CA THR A 301 -9.60 -10.37 -26.59
C THR A 301 -9.16 -11.82 -26.54
N ILE A 302 -8.23 -12.17 -25.65
CA ILE A 302 -7.75 -13.53 -25.46
C ILE A 302 -8.92 -14.42 -24.99
N PRO A 303 -9.31 -15.47 -25.73
CA PRO A 303 -10.44 -16.32 -25.36
C PRO A 303 -10.27 -16.90 -23.95
N GLY A 304 -11.34 -16.87 -23.16
CA GLY A 304 -11.33 -17.40 -21.79
C GLY A 304 -10.72 -16.48 -20.73
N PHE A 305 -10.18 -15.30 -21.10
CA PHE A 305 -9.51 -14.40 -20.12
C PHE A 305 -10.45 -13.95 -18.99
N TYR A 306 -11.73 -13.74 -19.27
CA TYR A 306 -12.74 -13.31 -18.31
C TYR A 306 -13.64 -14.44 -17.80
N ASP A 307 -13.35 -15.72 -18.15
CA ASP A 307 -14.20 -16.83 -17.75
C ASP A 307 -14.22 -17.02 -16.22
N GLY A 308 -15.38 -17.39 -15.71
CA GLY A 308 -15.61 -17.62 -14.28
C GLY A 308 -16.04 -16.36 -13.52
N ILE A 309 -16.01 -15.18 -14.14
CA ILE A 309 -16.39 -13.93 -13.48
C ILE A 309 -17.90 -13.70 -13.62
N THR A 310 -18.59 -13.72 -12.51
CA THR A 310 -20.02 -13.39 -12.42
C THR A 310 -20.23 -12.32 -11.36
N ILE A 311 -20.87 -11.21 -11.75
CA ILE A 311 -21.22 -10.13 -10.84
C ILE A 311 -22.73 -10.08 -10.74
N SER A 312 -23.29 -10.43 -9.55
CA SER A 312 -24.73 -10.39 -9.32
C SER A 312 -25.26 -8.96 -9.33
N GLU A 313 -26.56 -8.78 -9.59
CA GLU A 313 -27.20 -7.46 -9.57
C GLU A 313 -27.14 -6.80 -8.18
N GLU A 314 -27.15 -7.60 -7.11
CA GLU A 314 -26.94 -7.13 -5.74
C GLU A 314 -25.54 -6.51 -5.59
N VAL A 315 -24.51 -7.22 -6.04
CA VAL A 315 -23.12 -6.71 -6.03
C VAL A 315 -22.99 -5.46 -6.89
N LYS A 316 -23.58 -5.43 -8.09
CA LYS A 316 -23.58 -4.22 -8.94
C LYS A 316 -24.23 -3.02 -8.23
N THR A 317 -25.29 -3.26 -7.46
CA THR A 317 -25.94 -2.20 -6.68
C THR A 317 -25.00 -1.64 -5.63
N ILE A 318 -24.25 -2.49 -4.92
CA ILE A 318 -23.23 -2.06 -3.96
C ILE A 318 -22.11 -1.29 -4.66
N LEU A 319 -21.58 -1.79 -5.78
CA LEU A 319 -20.54 -1.10 -6.54
C LEU A 319 -20.97 0.30 -6.99
N LYS A 320 -22.22 0.44 -7.44
CA LYS A 320 -22.81 1.74 -7.82
C LYS A 320 -23.03 2.69 -6.64
N SER A 321 -23.12 2.17 -5.41
CA SER A 321 -23.28 3.00 -4.21
C SER A 321 -21.98 3.69 -3.76
N VAL A 322 -20.84 3.27 -4.27
CA VAL A 322 -19.56 3.95 -4.05
C VAL A 322 -19.62 5.32 -4.76
N PRO A 323 -19.41 6.42 -4.03
CA PRO A 323 -19.63 7.76 -4.58
C PRO A 323 -18.44 8.26 -5.43
N ASP A 324 -18.03 7.46 -6.42
CA ASP A 324 -17.02 7.87 -7.39
C ASP A 324 -17.62 8.91 -8.35
N ASP A 325 -16.99 10.06 -8.45
CA ASP A 325 -17.28 11.01 -9.52
C ASP A 325 -16.32 10.76 -10.68
N GLU A 326 -16.74 9.91 -11.62
CA GLU A 326 -15.93 9.52 -12.77
C GLU A 326 -15.55 10.71 -13.67
N LYS A 327 -16.37 11.78 -13.71
CA LYS A 327 -16.02 13.00 -14.44
C LYS A 327 -14.86 13.73 -13.78
N VAL A 328 -14.87 13.79 -12.44
CA VAL A 328 -13.76 14.36 -11.68
C VAL A 328 -12.51 13.50 -11.80
N ILE A 329 -12.65 12.17 -11.77
CA ILE A 329 -11.53 11.24 -11.99
C ILE A 329 -10.93 11.48 -13.38
N ASN A 330 -11.73 11.47 -14.43
CA ASN A 330 -11.28 11.68 -15.82
C ASN A 330 -10.60 13.04 -16.01
N TYR A 331 -11.19 14.09 -15.42
CA TYR A 331 -10.60 15.43 -15.45
C TYR A 331 -9.21 15.47 -14.78
N LYS A 332 -9.08 14.87 -13.60
CA LYS A 332 -7.79 14.79 -12.88
C LYS A 332 -6.74 13.96 -13.60
N MET A 333 -7.17 12.91 -14.30
CA MET A 333 -6.28 12.05 -15.12
C MET A 333 -5.95 12.66 -16.48
N GLY A 334 -6.63 13.74 -16.88
CA GLY A 334 -6.44 14.39 -18.20
C GLY A 334 -6.88 13.52 -19.37
N ILE A 335 -7.93 12.68 -19.19
CA ILE A 335 -8.47 11.80 -20.23
C ILE A 335 -9.86 12.25 -20.66
N ALA A 336 -10.16 12.11 -21.95
CA ALA A 336 -11.46 12.45 -22.52
C ALA A 336 -12.46 11.29 -22.40
N SER A 337 -11.99 10.05 -22.41
CA SER A 337 -12.79 8.82 -22.30
C SER A 337 -12.02 7.73 -21.57
N THR A 338 -12.75 6.78 -21.01
CA THR A 338 -12.21 5.58 -20.37
C THR A 338 -12.26 4.37 -21.31
N ASP A 339 -11.49 3.33 -21.00
CA ASP A 339 -11.72 2.00 -21.56
C ASP A 339 -13.12 1.49 -21.14
N SER A 340 -13.73 0.64 -21.96
CA SER A 340 -15.12 0.15 -21.80
C SER A 340 -15.18 -1.32 -21.36
N VAL A 341 -14.31 -1.73 -20.44
CA VAL A 341 -14.31 -3.10 -19.90
C VAL A 341 -15.57 -3.37 -19.07
N ALA A 342 -16.05 -2.35 -18.35
CA ALA A 342 -17.24 -2.38 -17.53
C ALA A 342 -17.98 -1.02 -17.56
N THR A 343 -19.15 -0.96 -16.89
CA THR A 343 -20.01 0.25 -16.93
C THR A 343 -19.60 1.33 -15.93
N THR A 344 -18.85 0.98 -14.88
CA THR A 344 -18.36 1.90 -13.85
C THR A 344 -16.94 1.58 -13.46
N TYR A 345 -16.25 2.55 -12.84
CA TYR A 345 -14.91 2.36 -12.29
C TYR A 345 -14.86 1.19 -11.31
N GLN A 346 -15.78 1.12 -10.35
CA GLN A 346 -15.83 0.03 -9.37
C GLN A 346 -16.09 -1.34 -10.02
N GLU A 347 -16.92 -1.39 -11.03
CA GLU A 347 -17.18 -2.63 -11.77
C GLU A 347 -15.94 -3.08 -12.57
N SER A 348 -15.18 -2.15 -13.16
CA SER A 348 -13.96 -2.47 -13.91
C SER A 348 -12.90 -3.15 -13.03
N LEU A 349 -12.87 -2.84 -11.72
CA LEU A 349 -11.95 -3.47 -10.77
C LEU A 349 -12.29 -4.94 -10.48
N GLN A 350 -13.48 -5.41 -10.86
CA GLN A 350 -13.90 -6.80 -10.67
C GLN A 350 -13.46 -7.73 -11.81
N TYR A 351 -12.77 -7.19 -12.81
CA TYR A 351 -12.22 -7.96 -13.93
C TYR A 351 -10.69 -7.97 -13.89
N PRO A 352 -10.03 -9.04 -14.35
CA PRO A 352 -8.58 -9.02 -14.55
C PRO A 352 -8.22 -8.02 -15.64
N SER A 353 -7.05 -7.43 -15.55
CA SER A 353 -6.56 -6.51 -16.57
C SER A 353 -5.21 -6.96 -17.11
N LEU A 354 -4.93 -6.62 -18.37
CA LEU A 354 -3.64 -6.76 -19.02
C LEU A 354 -3.18 -5.35 -19.39
N ASN A 355 -2.08 -4.89 -18.76
CA ASN A 355 -1.56 -3.55 -18.92
C ASN A 355 -0.09 -3.57 -19.34
N VAL A 356 0.27 -2.80 -20.36
CA VAL A 356 1.65 -2.65 -20.80
C VAL A 356 2.31 -1.57 -19.94
N ARG A 357 3.28 -1.97 -19.09
CA ARG A 357 4.04 -1.06 -18.22
C ARG A 357 5.17 -0.34 -18.95
N GLY A 358 5.71 -0.99 -19.98
CA GLY A 358 6.81 -0.44 -20.74
C GLY A 358 7.07 -1.21 -22.02
N MET A 359 7.61 -0.52 -23.01
CA MET A 359 8.06 -1.10 -24.28
C MET A 359 9.40 -0.49 -24.66
N LEU A 360 10.33 -1.33 -25.14
CA LEU A 360 11.65 -0.89 -25.59
C LEU A 360 12.07 -1.61 -26.87
N SER A 361 12.52 -0.83 -27.86
CA SER A 361 13.19 -1.37 -29.06
C SER A 361 14.01 -0.27 -29.73
N GLY A 362 15.30 -0.51 -29.97
CA GLY A 362 16.22 0.48 -30.50
C GLY A 362 16.40 1.69 -29.58
N TRP A 363 16.56 2.87 -30.17
CA TRP A 363 16.76 4.14 -29.46
C TRP A 363 15.83 5.22 -30.03
N VAL A 364 15.49 6.20 -29.20
CA VAL A 364 14.63 7.34 -29.56
C VAL A 364 15.30 8.67 -29.18
N GLY A 365 14.75 9.78 -29.62
CA GLY A 365 15.30 11.11 -29.38
C GLY A 365 16.67 11.31 -30.05
N ASP A 366 17.60 11.93 -29.36
CA ASP A 366 18.93 12.27 -29.89
C ASP A 366 19.81 11.04 -30.17
N GLU A 367 19.46 9.89 -29.60
CA GLU A 367 20.19 8.64 -29.81
C GLU A 367 19.65 7.80 -30.97
N VAL A 368 18.60 8.25 -31.69
CA VAL A 368 17.98 7.50 -32.77
C VAL A 368 18.99 7.09 -33.85
N ARG A 369 18.85 5.87 -34.35
CA ARG A 369 19.72 5.31 -35.40
C ARG A 369 18.91 4.70 -36.52
N THR A 370 19.45 4.72 -37.73
CA THR A 370 18.82 4.20 -38.95
C THR A 370 18.95 2.67 -39.02
N ILE A 371 18.20 1.93 -38.19
CA ILE A 371 18.33 0.48 -38.02
C ILE A 371 17.01 -0.26 -38.06
N VAL A 372 17.08 -1.59 -38.37
CA VAL A 372 16.13 -2.59 -37.94
C VAL A 372 16.67 -3.18 -36.64
N PRO A 373 15.99 -3.06 -35.49
CA PRO A 373 16.47 -3.56 -34.20
C PRO A 373 16.64 -5.07 -34.16
N SER A 374 17.46 -5.57 -33.25
CA SER A 374 17.66 -7.03 -33.04
C SER A 374 16.59 -7.65 -32.14
N SER A 375 15.91 -6.87 -31.34
CA SER A 375 14.81 -7.31 -30.47
C SER A 375 13.90 -6.16 -30.08
N ALA A 376 12.71 -6.52 -29.59
CA ALA A 376 11.78 -5.62 -28.91
C ALA A 376 11.25 -6.31 -27.66
N THR A 377 11.15 -5.57 -26.55
CA THR A 377 10.71 -6.09 -25.25
C THR A 377 9.50 -5.29 -24.76
N ALA A 378 8.52 -5.97 -24.18
CA ALA A 378 7.41 -5.38 -23.45
C ALA A 378 7.34 -5.97 -22.05
N GLU A 379 7.10 -5.10 -21.07
CA GLU A 379 6.77 -5.43 -19.70
C GLU A 379 5.27 -5.26 -19.49
N ILE A 380 4.61 -6.29 -19.00
CA ILE A 380 3.16 -6.34 -18.83
C ILE A 380 2.84 -6.71 -17.39
N ASP A 381 1.86 -6.06 -16.78
CA ASP A 381 1.22 -6.53 -15.56
C ASP A 381 -0.20 -7.05 -15.85
N VAL A 382 -0.52 -8.15 -15.18
CA VAL A 382 -1.85 -8.77 -15.21
C VAL A 382 -2.43 -8.65 -13.80
N ARG A 383 -3.45 -7.79 -13.64
CA ARG A 383 -4.15 -7.74 -12.36
C ARG A 383 -5.13 -8.89 -12.28
N LEU A 384 -5.06 -9.60 -11.16
CA LEU A 384 -5.84 -10.81 -10.89
C LEU A 384 -7.04 -10.47 -10.02
N VAL A 385 -8.16 -11.14 -10.23
CA VAL A 385 -9.31 -11.15 -9.33
C VAL A 385 -9.45 -12.54 -8.71
N ILE A 386 -10.21 -12.68 -7.64
CA ILE A 386 -10.28 -13.96 -6.92
C ILE A 386 -10.83 -15.11 -7.77
N GLU A 387 -11.68 -14.79 -8.75
CA GLU A 387 -12.23 -15.76 -9.71
C GLU A 387 -11.21 -16.19 -10.77
N SER A 388 -10.06 -15.51 -10.86
CA SER A 388 -9.02 -15.82 -11.85
C SER A 388 -7.97 -16.73 -11.26
N ASP A 389 -7.81 -17.94 -11.82
CA ASP A 389 -6.61 -18.74 -11.60
C ASP A 389 -5.43 -18.05 -12.34
N PRO A 390 -4.38 -17.61 -11.64
CA PRO A 390 -3.26 -16.91 -12.25
C PRO A 390 -2.49 -17.76 -13.24
N ASN A 391 -2.30 -19.06 -12.96
CA ASN A 391 -1.59 -19.95 -13.88
C ASN A 391 -2.39 -20.11 -15.18
N ARG A 392 -3.71 -20.28 -15.07
CA ARG A 392 -4.60 -20.33 -16.24
C ARG A 392 -4.50 -19.05 -17.08
N LEU A 393 -4.52 -17.87 -16.47
CA LEU A 393 -4.41 -16.61 -17.22
C LEU A 393 -3.06 -16.48 -17.93
N LEU A 394 -1.97 -16.83 -17.27
CA LEU A 394 -0.63 -16.83 -17.86
C LEU A 394 -0.52 -17.83 -19.01
N ASP A 395 -1.10 -19.02 -18.86
CA ASP A 395 -1.16 -20.03 -19.93
C ASP A 395 -2.01 -19.54 -21.11
N LEU A 396 -3.14 -18.89 -20.88
CA LEU A 396 -3.97 -18.29 -21.95
C LEU A 396 -3.18 -17.25 -22.75
N ILE A 397 -2.42 -16.39 -22.09
CA ILE A 397 -1.55 -15.41 -22.75
C ILE A 397 -0.49 -16.15 -23.59
N LYS A 398 0.17 -17.15 -23.03
CA LYS A 398 1.18 -17.96 -23.74
C LYS A 398 0.60 -18.67 -24.94
N GLN A 399 -0.59 -19.29 -24.82
CA GLN A 399 -1.27 -19.96 -25.92
C GLN A 399 -1.72 -18.98 -27.01
N HIS A 400 -2.15 -17.77 -26.63
CA HIS A 400 -2.46 -16.71 -27.60
C HIS A 400 -1.21 -16.34 -28.42
N ILE A 401 -0.04 -16.18 -27.78
CA ILE A 401 1.22 -15.91 -28.45
C ILE A 401 1.55 -17.01 -29.47
N ILE A 402 1.35 -18.28 -29.07
CA ILE A 402 1.56 -19.44 -29.96
C ILE A 402 0.57 -19.42 -31.14
N SER A 403 -0.69 -19.12 -30.89
CA SER A 403 -1.72 -19.04 -31.93
C SER A 403 -1.46 -17.93 -32.96
N GLU A 404 -0.77 -16.85 -32.54
CA GLU A 404 -0.27 -15.79 -33.43
C GLU A 404 0.97 -16.21 -34.24
N GLY A 405 1.36 -17.48 -34.13
CA GLY A 405 2.42 -18.11 -34.92
C GLY A 405 3.83 -17.92 -34.37
N TYR A 406 3.96 -17.57 -33.09
CA TYR A 406 5.25 -17.45 -32.45
C TYR A 406 5.74 -18.80 -31.88
N HIS A 407 7.00 -19.09 -32.09
CA HIS A 407 7.72 -20.09 -31.34
C HIS A 407 8.16 -19.50 -30.01
N VAL A 408 7.59 -19.98 -28.91
CA VAL A 408 7.88 -19.50 -27.56
C VAL A 408 9.05 -20.26 -26.98
N ILE A 409 10.04 -19.53 -26.48
CA ILE A 409 11.29 -20.09 -25.91
C ILE A 409 11.59 -19.51 -24.53
N ASP A 410 12.50 -20.17 -23.83
CA ASP A 410 13.13 -19.66 -22.62
C ASP A 410 14.54 -19.13 -22.99
N GLY A 411 14.79 -17.83 -22.75
CA GLY A 411 16.08 -17.21 -22.99
C GLY A 411 16.35 -16.78 -24.44
N THR A 412 17.59 -16.95 -24.91
CA THR A 412 18.05 -16.48 -26.23
C THR A 412 17.90 -17.57 -27.29
N PRO A 413 17.32 -17.27 -28.47
CA PRO A 413 17.12 -18.28 -29.49
C PRO A 413 18.44 -18.81 -30.07
N THR A 414 18.52 -20.09 -30.23
CA THR A 414 19.60 -20.82 -30.90
C THR A 414 19.64 -20.49 -32.40
N THR A 415 20.76 -20.77 -33.05
CA THR A 415 20.88 -20.67 -34.52
C THR A 415 19.86 -21.57 -35.24
N ARG A 416 19.57 -22.76 -34.70
CA ARG A 416 18.58 -23.67 -35.27
C ARG A 416 17.15 -23.11 -35.18
N GLU A 417 16.76 -22.59 -34.03
CA GLU A 417 15.44 -21.96 -33.85
C GLU A 417 15.26 -20.77 -34.79
N ARG A 418 16.26 -19.92 -34.92
CA ARG A 418 16.24 -18.78 -35.88
C ARG A 418 16.10 -19.21 -37.33
N ALA A 419 16.71 -20.33 -37.69
CA ALA A 419 16.64 -20.87 -39.04
C ALA A 419 15.31 -21.62 -39.32
N THR A 420 14.59 -22.03 -38.26
CA THR A 420 13.40 -22.88 -38.38
C THR A 420 12.11 -22.10 -38.16
N HIS A 421 12.14 -21.08 -37.30
CA HIS A 421 10.93 -20.35 -36.88
C HIS A 421 10.97 -18.90 -37.33
N PRO A 422 10.00 -18.45 -38.13
CA PRO A 422 9.95 -17.08 -38.64
C PRO A 422 9.59 -16.02 -37.57
N LYS A 423 8.89 -16.42 -36.50
CA LYS A 423 8.52 -15.59 -35.35
C LYS A 423 8.97 -16.28 -34.06
N ILE A 424 9.82 -15.64 -33.27
CA ILE A 424 10.32 -16.17 -32.00
C ILE A 424 10.06 -15.15 -30.91
N CYS A 425 9.51 -15.62 -29.78
CA CYS A 425 9.24 -14.83 -28.60
C CYS A 425 9.74 -15.55 -27.35
N GLN A 426 10.48 -14.84 -26.50
CA GLN A 426 10.71 -15.26 -25.13
C GLN A 426 9.52 -14.81 -24.29
N PHE A 427 9.02 -15.70 -23.46
CA PHE A 427 7.94 -15.46 -22.50
C PHE A 427 8.45 -15.80 -21.10
N THR A 428 8.51 -14.81 -20.22
CA THR A 428 8.83 -15.00 -18.81
C THR A 428 7.68 -14.44 -17.99
N SER A 429 7.27 -15.15 -16.94
CA SER A 429 6.16 -14.70 -16.09
C SER A 429 6.42 -15.02 -14.62
N GLU A 430 5.85 -14.21 -13.75
CA GLU A 430 5.92 -14.34 -12.29
C GLU A 430 4.57 -13.97 -11.67
N ILE A 431 4.16 -14.73 -10.64
CA ILE A 431 2.98 -14.41 -9.82
C ILE A 431 3.51 -13.79 -8.53
N SER A 432 3.32 -12.46 -8.39
CA SER A 432 3.79 -11.74 -7.20
C SER A 432 2.82 -11.92 -6.03
N TYR A 433 1.51 -11.67 -6.24
CA TYR A 433 0.50 -11.79 -5.18
C TYR A 433 -0.81 -12.35 -5.72
N LEU A 434 -1.46 -13.18 -4.91
CA LEU A 434 -2.82 -13.65 -5.20
C LEU A 434 -3.84 -12.57 -4.79
N ALA A 435 -4.99 -12.56 -5.46
CA ALA A 435 -6.13 -11.78 -5.02
C ALA A 435 -6.76 -12.40 -3.77
N PHE A 436 -7.42 -11.56 -2.98
CA PHE A 436 -8.31 -12.01 -1.92
C PHE A 436 -9.55 -11.14 -1.84
N ARG A 437 -10.61 -11.68 -1.25
CA ARG A 437 -11.86 -10.96 -1.00
C ARG A 437 -12.60 -11.56 0.19
N THR A 438 -13.21 -10.69 0.97
CA THR A 438 -14.14 -11.00 2.06
C THR A 438 -15.53 -10.54 1.66
N GLU A 439 -16.57 -11.32 1.92
CA GLU A 439 -17.94 -10.89 1.64
C GLU A 439 -18.43 -9.90 2.72
N PHE A 440 -19.33 -8.99 2.32
CA PHE A 440 -19.76 -7.85 3.16
C PHE A 440 -20.53 -8.26 4.42
N ASP A 441 -21.22 -9.39 4.39
CA ASP A 441 -22.06 -9.94 5.46
C ASP A 441 -21.32 -10.82 6.46
N THR A 442 -20.01 -10.96 6.31
CA THR A 442 -19.17 -11.66 7.28
C THR A 442 -19.15 -10.95 8.63
N SER A 443 -18.85 -11.70 9.71
CA SER A 443 -18.78 -11.14 11.08
C SER A 443 -17.86 -9.92 11.17
N ILE A 444 -16.69 -9.96 10.54
CA ILE A 444 -15.77 -8.81 10.48
C ILE A 444 -16.39 -7.62 9.74
N GLY A 445 -17.05 -7.85 8.59
CA GLY A 445 -17.67 -6.78 7.80
C GLY A 445 -18.77 -6.07 8.57
N VAL A 446 -19.67 -6.84 9.19
CA VAL A 446 -20.76 -6.31 10.02
C VAL A 446 -20.24 -5.58 11.26
N TRP A 447 -19.22 -6.12 11.92
CA TRP A 447 -18.60 -5.51 13.10
C TRP A 447 -17.94 -4.16 12.78
N LEU A 448 -17.12 -4.09 11.73
CA LEU A 448 -16.44 -2.86 11.32
C LEU A 448 -17.41 -1.80 10.80
N ASP A 449 -18.43 -2.20 10.01
CA ASP A 449 -19.49 -1.30 9.54
C ASP A 449 -20.21 -0.64 10.72
N LYS A 450 -20.58 -1.43 11.72
CA LYS A 450 -21.25 -0.95 12.92
C LYS A 450 -20.36 0.00 13.74
N ALA A 451 -19.08 -0.35 13.92
CA ALA A 451 -18.12 0.48 14.64
C ALA A 451 -17.97 1.87 13.99
N LEU A 452 -17.75 1.90 12.68
CA LEU A 452 -17.56 3.14 11.94
C LEU A 452 -18.87 3.96 11.81
N SER A 453 -19.99 3.30 11.53
CA SER A 453 -21.30 3.99 11.46
C SER A 453 -21.66 4.69 12.76
N LYS A 454 -21.40 4.06 13.91
CA LYS A 454 -21.60 4.69 15.22
C LYS A 454 -20.64 5.85 15.48
N ALA A 455 -19.38 5.72 15.04
CA ALA A 455 -18.35 6.71 15.26
C ALA A 455 -18.60 7.99 14.46
N PHE A 456 -18.94 7.85 13.20
CA PHE A 456 -19.04 8.97 12.27
C PHE A 456 -20.46 9.44 11.98
N GLY A 457 -21.47 8.69 12.43
CA GLY A 457 -22.89 9.03 12.20
C GLY A 457 -23.34 8.81 10.76
N GLU A 458 -22.54 8.14 9.95
CA GLU A 458 -22.83 7.78 8.56
C GLU A 458 -22.31 6.37 8.25
N THR A 459 -22.95 5.70 7.29
CA THR A 459 -22.48 4.40 6.80
C THR A 459 -21.15 4.55 6.08
N PRO A 460 -20.13 3.75 6.40
CA PRO A 460 -18.86 3.79 5.68
C PRO A 460 -19.02 3.37 4.23
N ILE A 461 -18.18 3.90 3.37
CA ILE A 461 -18.07 3.45 1.98
C ILE A 461 -17.53 2.02 1.97
N LYS A 462 -18.22 1.13 1.25
CA LYS A 462 -17.82 -0.27 1.11
C LYS A 462 -17.25 -0.49 -0.29
N GLN A 463 -15.93 -0.66 -0.37
CA GLN A 463 -15.25 -1.03 -1.61
C GLN A 463 -15.05 -2.54 -1.62
N ARG A 464 -15.60 -3.20 -2.65
CA ARG A 464 -15.50 -4.67 -2.76
C ARG A 464 -14.07 -5.14 -2.97
N THR A 465 -13.30 -4.38 -3.77
CA THR A 465 -11.93 -4.71 -4.14
C THR A 465 -11.13 -3.44 -4.35
N SER A 466 -9.93 -3.36 -3.78
CA SER A 466 -8.94 -2.34 -4.11
C SER A 466 -8.36 -2.58 -5.50
N GLY A 467 -8.10 -1.51 -6.24
CA GLY A 467 -7.40 -1.58 -7.53
C GLY A 467 -5.93 -1.98 -7.40
N GLY A 468 -5.29 -1.58 -6.30
CA GLY A 468 -3.92 -1.97 -5.97
C GLY A 468 -3.84 -3.38 -5.39
N SER A 469 -2.64 -3.96 -5.41
CA SER A 469 -2.31 -5.22 -4.76
C SER A 469 -1.54 -4.93 -3.47
N ILE A 470 -1.76 -5.74 -2.44
CA ILE A 470 -1.04 -5.67 -1.17
C ILE A 470 -0.49 -7.07 -0.85
N PRO A 471 0.70 -7.18 -0.24
CA PRO A 471 1.39 -8.46 -0.04
C PRO A 471 0.81 -9.34 1.06
N ILE A 472 -0.38 -9.05 1.58
CA ILE A 472 -1.01 -9.71 2.72
C ILE A 472 -1.87 -10.93 2.35
N SER A 473 -2.04 -11.24 1.06
CA SER A 473 -2.81 -12.42 0.63
C SER A 473 -2.38 -13.73 1.30
N PRO A 474 -1.12 -13.95 1.73
CA PRO A 474 -0.72 -15.12 2.48
C PRO A 474 -1.52 -15.32 3.78
N PHE A 475 -1.82 -14.26 4.53
CA PHE A 475 -2.65 -14.38 5.74
C PHE A 475 -4.04 -14.91 5.43
N VAL A 476 -4.70 -14.36 4.40
CA VAL A 476 -6.04 -14.78 4.02
C VAL A 476 -6.05 -16.21 3.50
N ASN A 477 -5.12 -16.53 2.56
CA ASN A 477 -5.15 -17.80 1.84
C ASN A 477 -4.61 -18.97 2.67
N GLN A 478 -3.59 -18.74 3.52
CA GLN A 478 -2.96 -19.82 4.31
C GLN A 478 -3.58 -20.00 5.69
N LEU A 479 -4.03 -18.92 6.34
CA LEU A 479 -4.76 -19.01 7.61
C LEU A 479 -6.25 -19.30 7.39
N GLY A 480 -6.79 -19.00 6.22
CA GLY A 480 -8.21 -19.18 5.89
C GLY A 480 -9.13 -18.21 6.63
N ILE A 481 -8.67 -17.00 6.94
CA ILE A 481 -9.41 -16.00 7.71
C ILE A 481 -9.89 -14.84 6.84
N PRO A 482 -11.07 -14.27 7.11
CA PRO A 482 -11.53 -13.07 6.41
C PRO A 482 -10.68 -11.86 6.77
N ALA A 483 -10.47 -10.97 5.81
CA ALA A 483 -9.68 -9.75 5.98
C ALA A 483 -10.41 -8.52 5.45
N VAL A 484 -10.31 -7.40 6.18
CA VAL A 484 -10.84 -6.10 5.76
C VAL A 484 -9.81 -5.02 6.03
N THR A 485 -9.52 -4.21 5.01
CA THR A 485 -8.69 -3.02 5.14
C THR A 485 -9.54 -1.84 5.59
N VAL A 486 -9.03 -1.11 6.57
CA VAL A 486 -9.62 0.09 7.16
C VAL A 486 -8.68 1.27 6.92
N PRO A 487 -8.81 1.96 5.77
CA PRO A 487 -7.95 3.08 5.42
C PRO A 487 -8.13 4.26 6.37
N THR A 488 -7.02 4.93 6.74
CA THR A 488 -7.05 6.01 7.72
C THR A 488 -6.54 7.36 7.19
N VAL A 489 -5.75 7.35 6.10
CA VAL A 489 -5.08 8.56 5.62
C VAL A 489 -5.80 9.24 4.45
N ASN A 490 -5.46 10.48 4.16
CA ASN A 490 -6.01 11.22 3.03
C ASN A 490 -5.50 10.69 1.68
N ARG A 491 -6.32 10.77 0.65
CA ARG A 491 -5.97 10.27 -0.70
C ARG A 491 -4.84 11.04 -1.36
N ASP A 492 -4.70 12.32 -1.05
CA ASP A 492 -3.72 13.27 -1.59
C ASP A 492 -2.48 13.41 -0.69
N ASN A 493 -1.96 12.28 -0.20
CA ASN A 493 -0.89 12.21 0.79
C ASN A 493 0.53 12.11 0.19
N ASN A 494 0.67 11.98 -1.14
CA ASN A 494 1.93 11.75 -1.83
C ASN A 494 2.73 10.51 -1.37
N GLN A 495 2.05 9.45 -0.89
CA GLN A 495 2.75 8.19 -0.59
C GLN A 495 3.56 7.71 -1.81
N HIS A 496 4.69 7.03 -1.60
CA HIS A 496 5.68 6.61 -2.60
C HIS A 496 6.35 7.75 -3.38
N SER A 497 6.07 9.01 -3.01
CA SER A 497 6.62 10.19 -3.68
C SER A 497 7.28 11.15 -2.69
N PRO A 498 8.09 12.12 -3.15
CA PRO A 498 8.57 13.19 -2.29
C PRO A 498 7.40 14.00 -1.70
N ASN A 499 7.65 14.59 -0.54
CA ASN A 499 6.67 15.41 0.17
C ASN A 499 5.42 14.62 0.65
N GLU A 500 5.62 13.36 1.00
CA GLU A 500 4.59 12.58 1.68
C GLU A 500 4.09 13.30 2.92
N ASN A 501 2.78 13.23 3.14
CA ASN A 501 2.15 14.00 4.19
C ASN A 501 0.85 13.37 4.69
N ILE A 502 0.50 13.65 5.94
CA ILE A 502 -0.81 13.33 6.50
C ILE A 502 -1.54 14.61 6.91
N ARG A 503 -2.82 14.70 6.57
CA ARG A 503 -3.72 15.76 7.03
C ARG A 503 -4.05 15.54 8.51
N LEU A 504 -3.99 16.57 9.33
CA LEU A 504 -4.32 16.46 10.78
C LEU A 504 -5.73 15.94 11.00
N GLY A 505 -6.69 16.36 10.18
CA GLY A 505 -8.04 15.83 10.22
C GLY A 505 -8.09 14.32 10.04
N ASN A 506 -7.32 13.77 9.10
CA ASN A 506 -7.24 12.32 8.87
C ASN A 506 -6.51 11.60 10.01
N TYR A 507 -5.47 12.21 10.58
CA TYR A 507 -4.78 11.65 11.73
C TYR A 507 -5.72 11.50 12.94
N ILE A 508 -6.53 12.54 13.25
CA ILE A 508 -7.54 12.50 14.31
C ILE A 508 -8.62 11.45 14.01
N ASP A 509 -9.14 11.47 12.79
CA ASP A 509 -10.19 10.53 12.37
C ASP A 509 -9.68 9.09 12.30
N GLY A 510 -8.39 8.88 12.03
CA GLY A 510 -7.75 7.56 12.10
C GLY A 510 -7.71 7.05 13.54
N ILE A 511 -7.32 7.89 14.51
CA ILE A 511 -7.40 7.55 15.94
C ILE A 511 -8.84 7.21 16.33
N LYS A 512 -9.82 8.04 15.92
CA LYS A 512 -11.25 7.82 16.18
C LYS A 512 -11.75 6.51 15.57
N THR A 513 -11.31 6.19 14.35
CA THR A 513 -11.63 4.93 13.65
C THR A 513 -11.13 3.74 14.46
N ILE A 514 -9.85 3.70 14.78
CA ILE A 514 -9.22 2.56 15.49
C ILE A 514 -9.81 2.41 16.89
N TYR A 515 -9.92 3.52 17.65
CA TYR A 515 -10.56 3.53 18.96
C TYR A 515 -11.99 2.95 18.92
N SER A 516 -12.78 3.33 17.92
CA SER A 516 -14.17 2.87 17.79
C SER A 516 -14.26 1.38 17.47
N ILE A 517 -13.34 0.85 16.68
CA ILE A 517 -13.22 -0.58 16.41
C ILE A 517 -12.83 -1.34 17.68
N LEU A 518 -11.83 -0.86 18.42
CA LEU A 518 -11.40 -1.49 19.68
C LEU A 518 -12.51 -1.51 20.74
N LYS A 519 -13.39 -0.52 20.73
CA LYS A 519 -14.48 -0.37 21.70
C LYS A 519 -15.77 -1.10 21.30
N GLU A 520 -16.01 -1.33 19.99
CA GLU A 520 -17.21 -2.04 19.55
C GLU A 520 -17.12 -3.53 19.92
N PRO A 521 -18.09 -4.09 20.65
CA PRO A 521 -18.08 -5.51 21.00
C PRO A 521 -18.15 -6.38 19.75
N LEU A 522 -17.20 -7.29 19.62
CA LEU A 522 -17.22 -8.37 18.64
C LEU A 522 -18.18 -9.48 19.16
N LYS A 523 -19.11 -9.93 18.30
CA LYS A 523 -20.14 -10.92 18.63
C LYS A 523 -19.89 -12.24 17.93
#